data_411d914015f8221871558aab6ad126e5
#
_entry.id   411d914015f8221871558aab6ad126e5
#
_cell.length_a   1.000
_cell.length_b   1.000
_cell.length_c   1.000
_cell.angle_alpha   90.00
_cell.angle_beta   90.00
_cell.angle_gamma   90.00
#
_symmetry.space_group_name_H-M   'P 1'
#
loop_
_entity.id
_entity.type
_entity.pdbx_description
1 polymer ?
#
loop_
_entity_poly.entity_id
_entity_poly.type
_entity_poly.pdbx_seq_one_letter_code
_entity_poly.pdbx_strand_id
1 'polypeptide(L)'
;MGYMENYEEWLANPYFDEDTKKELESIRGDENEIKERFYADLEFGTAGLRGIIGAGTNRMNVYTVRKATQGLANYILSQKGEKKGVAIAFDSRRMSPEFADEAACCLAANGIKAYVFESLRPTPELSFAVRELGCISGINVTASHNPPEYNGYKVYWEDGAQITPPHDTGIMDEVKAVTDYATVKTMPKEEAVKAGLYENIGAVIDDRYMEELKKNVLHPNCIKEVEKDLRIVYTPLHGTGNIPVRRVLKELGFTNVFVVPEQELPDGEFPTVSYPNPEAREAFELALALAKEKDADLVLATDPDADRLGVYVKDSKSGEYICLTGNMSGSFLADYEIGQKLALEGKLPEDGYMVKTIVTTNLVDAIAKYYGIKVVECLTGFKWIGREILKSEQSGEGTYLFGFEESYGCLIGTHAHDKDGIVASMALCEAAAYYKKRGMTLWDAMINMYEKYGYYKDDVIAITHKGIEGLEKIKSTMSGLRENPPMEFGPYKVTAIRDYDRDTIKNIQTGEEGKTGLPKSNVLYFELTDDAWLCIRPSGTEPKIKIYFGVVGKDMDDADKKSRELAEIVKKTLL
;
A
#
# COMPACT_ATOMS: atom_id res chain seq x y z
N MET A 1 -12.07 17.86 -27.04
CA MET A 1 -11.27 19.09 -27.31
C MET A 1 -9.80 18.68 -27.39
N GLY A 2 -9.00 19.41 -28.19
CA GLY A 2 -7.56 19.21 -28.20
C GLY A 2 -6.90 19.80 -26.93
N TYR A 3 -5.70 19.36 -26.57
CA TYR A 3 -5.02 19.86 -25.36
C TYR A 3 -4.86 21.39 -25.33
N MET A 4 -4.65 22.02 -26.49
CA MET A 4 -4.54 23.47 -26.60
C MET A 4 -5.88 24.16 -26.36
N GLU A 5 -7.00 23.58 -26.84
CA GLU A 5 -8.34 24.11 -26.60
C GLU A 5 -8.70 24.06 -25.11
N ASN A 6 -8.35 22.97 -24.42
CA ASN A 6 -8.54 22.85 -22.98
C ASN A 6 -7.71 23.90 -22.21
N TYR A 7 -6.46 24.13 -22.63
CA TYR A 7 -5.59 25.15 -22.03
C TYR A 7 -6.19 26.57 -22.17
N GLU A 8 -6.61 26.95 -23.38
CA GLU A 8 -7.20 28.26 -23.64
C GLU A 8 -8.56 28.43 -22.92
N GLU A 9 -9.35 27.34 -22.80
CA GLU A 9 -10.58 27.36 -22.02
C GLU A 9 -10.30 27.67 -20.55
N TRP A 10 -9.32 26.99 -19.94
CA TRP A 10 -8.98 27.23 -18.53
C TRP A 10 -8.49 28.66 -18.28
N LEU A 11 -7.78 29.26 -19.21
CA LEU A 11 -7.36 30.66 -19.13
C LEU A 11 -8.53 31.64 -19.24
N ALA A 12 -9.48 31.35 -20.13
CA ALA A 12 -10.59 32.26 -20.41
C ALA A 12 -11.77 32.11 -19.44
N ASN A 13 -11.96 30.94 -18.87
CA ASN A 13 -13.13 30.62 -18.04
C ASN A 13 -13.04 31.31 -16.67
N PRO A 14 -14.03 32.13 -16.30
CA PRO A 14 -14.04 32.84 -15.01
C PRO A 14 -14.23 31.90 -13.80
N TYR A 15 -14.54 30.62 -13.99
CA TYR A 15 -14.64 29.64 -12.92
C TYR A 15 -13.28 29.37 -12.26
N PHE A 16 -12.20 29.41 -13.03
CA PHE A 16 -10.86 29.22 -12.51
C PHE A 16 -10.31 30.50 -11.90
N ASP A 17 -9.63 30.36 -10.74
CA ASP A 17 -9.08 31.49 -10.01
C ASP A 17 -7.88 32.14 -10.70
N GLU A 18 -7.52 33.34 -10.22
CA GLU A 18 -6.43 34.14 -10.80
C GLU A 18 -5.04 33.51 -10.63
N ASP A 19 -4.81 32.74 -9.56
CA ASP A 19 -3.51 32.10 -9.32
C ASP A 19 -3.33 30.90 -10.24
N THR A 20 -4.38 30.11 -10.49
CA THR A 20 -4.43 29.07 -11.52
C THR A 20 -4.15 29.67 -12.92
N LYS A 21 -4.77 30.80 -13.26
CA LYS A 21 -4.52 31.47 -14.55
C LYS A 21 -3.11 32.00 -14.67
N LYS A 22 -2.53 32.59 -13.62
CA LYS A 22 -1.12 33.03 -13.59
C LYS A 22 -0.16 31.86 -13.79
N GLU A 23 -0.41 30.74 -13.14
CA GLU A 23 0.39 29.52 -13.34
C GLU A 23 0.34 29.07 -14.80
N LEU A 24 -0.84 29.01 -15.40
CA LEU A 24 -1.01 28.67 -16.82
C LEU A 24 -0.37 29.68 -17.76
N GLU A 25 -0.48 30.99 -17.48
CA GLU A 25 0.24 32.03 -18.24
C GLU A 25 1.75 31.85 -18.18
N SER A 26 2.31 31.38 -17.05
CA SER A 26 3.76 31.17 -16.91
C SER A 26 4.34 30.11 -17.84
N ILE A 27 3.50 29.17 -18.31
CA ILE A 27 3.89 28.12 -19.25
C ILE A 27 3.48 28.47 -20.71
N ARG A 28 2.95 29.66 -20.95
CA ARG A 28 2.58 30.11 -22.30
C ARG A 28 3.78 30.04 -23.23
N GLY A 29 3.67 29.25 -24.30
CA GLY A 29 4.76 29.01 -25.26
C GLY A 29 5.58 27.75 -25.00
N ASP A 30 5.40 27.06 -23.87
CA ASP A 30 5.93 25.72 -23.66
C ASP A 30 4.88 24.67 -24.05
N GLU A 31 4.88 24.30 -25.34
CA GLU A 31 3.90 23.37 -25.90
C GLU A 31 3.96 21.98 -25.25
N ASN A 32 5.14 21.55 -24.82
CA ASN A 32 5.30 20.24 -24.16
C ASN A 32 4.65 20.25 -22.78
N GLU A 33 4.88 21.28 -21.97
CA GLU A 33 4.27 21.41 -20.65
C GLU A 33 2.74 21.60 -20.76
N ILE A 34 2.26 22.40 -21.72
CA ILE A 34 0.83 22.55 -21.99
C ILE A 34 0.21 21.19 -22.35
N LYS A 35 0.85 20.45 -23.25
CA LYS A 35 0.39 19.13 -23.66
C LYS A 35 0.34 18.16 -22.48
N GLU A 36 1.39 18.09 -21.67
CA GLU A 36 1.47 17.25 -20.46
C GLU A 36 0.33 17.51 -19.48
N ARG A 37 -0.08 18.78 -19.34
CA ARG A 37 -1.14 19.19 -18.40
C ARG A 37 -2.55 18.98 -18.92
N PHE A 38 -2.75 18.92 -20.26
CA PHE A 38 -4.07 18.97 -20.88
C PHE A 38 -4.37 17.86 -21.91
N TYR A 39 -3.44 16.92 -22.17
CA TYR A 39 -3.67 15.87 -23.18
C TYR A 39 -4.77 14.88 -22.79
N ALA A 40 -5.06 14.77 -21.50
CA ALA A 40 -6.11 13.92 -20.95
C ALA A 40 -6.60 14.52 -19.60
N ASP A 41 -7.74 14.03 -19.13
CA ASP A 41 -8.13 14.22 -17.73
C ASP A 41 -7.28 13.32 -16.83
N LEU A 42 -7.00 13.76 -15.60
CA LEU A 42 -6.37 12.92 -14.58
C LEU A 42 -7.29 11.71 -14.34
N GLU A 43 -6.75 10.53 -14.61
CA GLU A 43 -7.55 9.32 -14.58
C GLU A 43 -7.91 8.96 -13.14
N PHE A 44 -9.21 8.81 -12.88
CA PHE A 44 -9.68 8.16 -11.67
C PHE A 44 -9.45 6.66 -11.85
N GLY A 45 -8.30 6.19 -11.36
CA GLY A 45 -7.91 4.79 -11.44
C GLY A 45 -8.75 3.91 -10.52
N THR A 46 -8.39 2.65 -10.42
CA THR A 46 -9.13 1.64 -9.63
C THR A 46 -9.21 1.91 -8.11
N ALA A 47 -8.57 2.96 -7.61
CA ALA A 47 -8.56 3.32 -6.19
C ALA A 47 -8.60 4.83 -5.94
N GLY A 48 -8.70 5.68 -6.97
CA GLY A 48 -8.73 7.13 -6.87
C GLY A 48 -7.80 7.83 -7.84
N LEU A 49 -7.49 9.11 -7.56
CA LEU A 49 -6.59 9.95 -8.35
C LEU A 49 -5.15 9.89 -7.83
N ARG A 50 -4.18 10.05 -8.71
CA ARG A 50 -2.78 10.33 -8.36
C ARG A 50 -2.11 11.11 -9.49
N GLY A 51 -1.46 12.23 -9.18
CA GLY A 51 -0.80 13.07 -10.17
C GLY A 51 0.09 14.14 -9.56
N ILE A 52 0.78 14.85 -10.43
CA ILE A 52 1.59 16.02 -10.06
C ILE A 52 0.64 17.17 -9.68
N ILE A 53 0.98 17.92 -8.64
CA ILE A 53 0.24 19.11 -8.20
C ILE A 53 0.44 20.24 -9.22
N GLY A 54 -0.65 20.90 -9.63
CA GLY A 54 -0.59 22.06 -10.52
C GLY A 54 -1.88 22.29 -11.32
N ALA A 55 -1.92 23.38 -12.07
CA ALA A 55 -3.03 23.72 -12.94
C ALA A 55 -3.10 22.81 -14.17
N GLY A 56 -4.28 22.36 -14.54
CA GLY A 56 -4.54 21.52 -15.71
C GLY A 56 -5.43 20.31 -15.42
N THR A 57 -6.00 19.74 -16.47
CA THR A 57 -6.91 18.59 -16.36
C THR A 57 -6.20 17.30 -15.95
N ASN A 58 -4.90 17.16 -16.30
CA ASN A 58 -4.05 16.02 -15.95
C ASN A 58 -3.13 16.35 -14.76
N ARG A 59 -3.64 17.10 -13.80
CA ARG A 59 -2.90 17.52 -12.58
C ARG A 59 -3.81 17.41 -11.35
N MET A 60 -3.18 17.23 -10.17
CA MET A 60 -3.86 17.35 -8.88
C MET A 60 -4.03 18.82 -8.53
N ASN A 61 -5.25 19.27 -8.41
CA ASN A 61 -5.64 20.62 -8.01
C ASN A 61 -7.04 20.61 -7.39
N VAL A 62 -7.47 21.73 -6.86
CA VAL A 62 -8.78 21.88 -6.21
C VAL A 62 -9.95 21.51 -7.14
N TYR A 63 -9.84 21.78 -8.44
CA TYR A 63 -10.88 21.51 -9.41
C TYR A 63 -11.01 20.02 -9.73
N THR A 64 -9.89 19.32 -9.91
CA THR A 64 -9.90 17.86 -10.15
C THR A 64 -10.35 17.10 -8.91
N VAL A 65 -9.98 17.57 -7.69
CA VAL A 65 -10.48 17.02 -6.42
C VAL A 65 -11.99 17.25 -6.27
N ARG A 66 -12.48 18.46 -6.54
CA ARG A 66 -13.92 18.78 -6.53
C ARG A 66 -14.70 17.91 -7.51
N LYS A 67 -14.19 17.75 -8.76
CA LYS A 67 -14.80 16.89 -9.78
C LYS A 67 -14.91 15.44 -9.31
N ALA A 68 -13.82 14.89 -8.78
CA ALA A 68 -13.80 13.53 -8.22
C ALA A 68 -14.78 13.37 -7.05
N THR A 69 -14.82 14.36 -6.15
CA THR A 69 -15.72 14.35 -4.99
C THR A 69 -17.18 14.51 -5.40
N GLN A 70 -17.49 15.31 -6.42
CA GLN A 70 -18.86 15.41 -6.96
C GLN A 70 -19.33 14.07 -7.52
N GLY A 71 -18.47 13.36 -8.29
CA GLY A 71 -18.79 12.02 -8.77
C GLY A 71 -19.00 11.02 -7.62
N LEU A 72 -18.14 11.04 -6.60
CA LEU A 72 -18.33 10.23 -5.40
C LEU A 72 -19.65 10.58 -4.69
N ALA A 73 -19.98 11.86 -4.53
CA ALA A 73 -21.23 12.30 -3.91
C ALA A 73 -22.45 11.82 -4.70
N ASN A 74 -22.42 11.92 -6.04
CA ASN A 74 -23.50 11.40 -6.89
C ASN A 74 -23.70 9.90 -6.69
N TYR A 75 -22.61 9.14 -6.66
CA TYR A 75 -22.65 7.71 -6.42
C TYR A 75 -23.21 7.37 -5.03
N ILE A 76 -22.75 8.04 -3.96
CA ILE A 76 -23.27 7.87 -2.59
C ILE A 76 -24.78 8.12 -2.55
N LEU A 77 -25.26 9.20 -3.20
CA LEU A 77 -26.68 9.52 -3.29
C LEU A 77 -27.47 8.44 -4.02
N SER A 78 -26.93 7.88 -5.11
CA SER A 78 -27.56 6.77 -5.84
C SER A 78 -27.69 5.51 -4.98
N GLN A 79 -26.75 5.29 -4.06
CA GLN A 79 -26.77 4.19 -3.09
C GLN A 79 -27.59 4.50 -1.83
N LYS A 80 -28.19 5.71 -1.71
CA LYS A 80 -28.94 6.18 -0.54
C LYS A 80 -28.10 6.18 0.76
N GLY A 81 -26.80 6.44 0.62
CA GLY A 81 -25.82 6.38 1.72
C GLY A 81 -25.52 7.73 2.39
N GLU A 82 -26.19 8.82 1.99
CA GLU A 82 -25.88 10.19 2.40
C GLU A 82 -25.94 10.42 3.92
N LYS A 83 -26.75 9.63 4.63
CA LYS A 83 -26.90 9.76 6.10
C LYS A 83 -25.73 9.19 6.90
N LYS A 84 -24.95 8.30 6.31
CA LYS A 84 -23.80 7.66 6.97
C LYS A 84 -22.58 8.59 7.05
N GLY A 85 -22.46 9.54 6.12
CA GLY A 85 -21.32 10.45 6.04
C GLY A 85 -20.06 9.82 5.44
N VAL A 86 -19.00 10.62 5.38
CA VAL A 86 -17.69 10.25 4.80
C VAL A 86 -16.57 10.67 5.74
N ALA A 87 -15.66 9.77 6.09
CA ALA A 87 -14.45 10.08 6.85
C ALA A 87 -13.33 10.58 5.92
N ILE A 88 -12.55 11.59 6.35
CA ILE A 88 -11.48 12.17 5.52
C ILE A 88 -10.21 12.28 6.35
N ALA A 89 -9.12 11.66 5.86
CA ALA A 89 -7.77 11.81 6.37
C ALA A 89 -6.83 12.37 5.28
N PHE A 90 -5.67 12.84 5.71
CA PHE A 90 -4.65 13.38 4.82
C PHE A 90 -3.26 13.20 5.42
N ASP A 91 -2.24 13.21 4.57
CA ASP A 91 -0.83 13.11 4.95
C ASP A 91 -0.14 14.48 5.04
N SER A 92 1.20 14.46 5.17
CA SER A 92 2.03 15.66 5.31
C SER A 92 2.30 16.41 4.01
N ARG A 93 1.83 15.93 2.85
CA ARG A 93 2.14 16.51 1.54
C ARG A 93 1.55 17.90 1.37
N ARG A 94 2.19 18.66 0.47
CA ARG A 94 1.64 19.96 0.04
C ARG A 94 0.20 19.79 -0.44
N MET A 95 -0.65 20.74 -0.12
CA MET A 95 -2.06 20.78 -0.50
C MET A 95 -2.93 19.66 0.08
N SER A 96 -2.40 18.74 0.89
CA SER A 96 -3.22 17.65 1.46
C SER A 96 -4.34 18.16 2.37
N PRO A 97 -4.11 19.10 3.31
CA PRO A 97 -5.18 19.70 4.10
C PRO A 97 -6.21 20.46 3.25
N GLU A 98 -5.75 21.24 2.26
CA GLU A 98 -6.61 22.03 1.37
C GLU A 98 -7.50 21.11 0.52
N PHE A 99 -6.95 20.05 -0.05
CA PHE A 99 -7.71 19.07 -0.83
C PHE A 99 -8.72 18.31 0.04
N ALA A 100 -8.38 18.01 1.30
CA ALA A 100 -9.30 17.40 2.25
C ALA A 100 -10.47 18.34 2.58
N ASP A 101 -10.21 19.64 2.82
CA ASP A 101 -11.23 20.65 3.04
C ASP A 101 -12.14 20.84 1.82
N GLU A 102 -11.56 20.88 0.61
CA GLU A 102 -12.32 20.98 -0.65
C GLU A 102 -13.26 19.79 -0.87
N ALA A 103 -12.76 18.58 -0.59
CA ALA A 103 -13.59 17.38 -0.63
C ALA A 103 -14.73 17.44 0.38
N ALA A 104 -14.45 17.84 1.62
CA ALA A 104 -15.45 17.99 2.67
C ALA A 104 -16.52 19.02 2.31
N CYS A 105 -16.13 20.18 1.79
CA CYS A 105 -17.03 21.25 1.38
C CYS A 105 -17.91 20.84 0.17
N CYS A 106 -17.37 20.06 -0.74
CA CYS A 106 -18.14 19.48 -1.85
C CYS A 106 -19.17 18.45 -1.36
N LEU A 107 -18.79 17.54 -0.45
CA LEU A 107 -19.72 16.58 0.15
C LEU A 107 -20.85 17.32 0.91
N ALA A 108 -20.48 18.30 1.74
CA ALA A 108 -21.44 19.11 2.51
C ALA A 108 -22.47 19.82 1.60
N ALA A 109 -22.01 20.40 0.47
CA ALA A 109 -22.89 21.04 -0.51
C ALA A 109 -23.85 20.05 -1.20
N ASN A 110 -23.55 18.76 -1.17
CA ASN A 110 -24.42 17.67 -1.62
C ASN A 110 -25.25 17.04 -0.49
N GLY A 111 -25.22 17.63 0.73
CA GLY A 111 -25.99 17.16 1.88
C GLY A 111 -25.37 15.94 2.58
N ILE A 112 -24.12 15.61 2.30
CA ILE A 112 -23.39 14.48 2.87
C ILE A 112 -22.43 15.01 3.95
N LYS A 113 -22.54 14.48 5.18
CA LYS A 113 -21.68 14.88 6.28
C LYS A 113 -20.26 14.38 6.08
N ALA A 114 -19.27 15.26 6.28
CA ALA A 114 -17.86 14.95 6.28
C ALA A 114 -17.31 14.95 7.72
N TYR A 115 -16.62 13.88 8.09
CA TYR A 115 -15.84 13.73 9.32
C TYR A 115 -14.36 13.88 8.96
N VAL A 116 -13.79 15.04 9.23
CA VAL A 116 -12.44 15.39 8.79
C VAL A 116 -11.48 15.33 9.98
N PHE A 117 -10.40 14.59 9.86
CA PHE A 117 -9.36 14.61 10.88
C PHE A 117 -8.78 16.02 11.04
N GLU A 118 -8.64 16.48 12.29
CA GLU A 118 -8.17 17.84 12.62
C GLU A 118 -6.70 18.10 12.23
N SER A 119 -5.93 17.03 12.05
CA SER A 119 -4.55 17.04 11.55
C SER A 119 -4.26 15.75 10.82
N LEU A 120 -3.08 15.63 10.21
CA LEU A 120 -2.68 14.44 9.44
C LEU A 120 -2.87 13.14 10.24
N ARG A 121 -3.40 12.11 9.60
CA ARG A 121 -3.58 10.76 10.15
C ARG A 121 -3.21 9.69 9.12
N PRO A 122 -2.75 8.51 9.60
CA PRO A 122 -2.34 7.43 8.71
C PRO A 122 -3.50 6.77 7.96
N THR A 123 -3.19 6.18 6.83
CA THR A 123 -4.13 5.40 6.01
C THR A 123 -4.90 4.35 6.83
N PRO A 124 -4.27 3.50 7.67
CA PRO A 124 -5.01 2.50 8.44
C PRO A 124 -5.98 3.11 9.44
N GLU A 125 -5.67 4.26 10.00
CA GLU A 125 -6.58 4.94 10.93
C GLU A 125 -7.81 5.52 10.21
N LEU A 126 -7.68 5.95 8.95
CA LEU A 126 -8.85 6.26 8.13
C LEU A 126 -9.72 5.03 7.90
N SER A 127 -9.11 3.91 7.51
CA SER A 127 -9.82 2.63 7.32
C SER A 127 -10.60 2.25 8.58
N PHE A 128 -9.95 2.37 9.74
CA PHE A 128 -10.59 2.18 11.05
C PHE A 128 -11.74 3.17 11.29
N ALA A 129 -11.53 4.48 11.05
CA ALA A 129 -12.53 5.52 11.28
C ALA A 129 -13.79 5.33 10.43
N VAL A 130 -13.64 4.89 9.16
CA VAL A 130 -14.79 4.57 8.30
C VAL A 130 -15.69 3.52 8.96
N ARG A 131 -15.08 2.45 9.49
CA ARG A 131 -15.78 1.35 10.15
C ARG A 131 -16.36 1.78 11.50
N GLU A 132 -15.56 2.44 12.34
CA GLU A 132 -15.93 2.86 13.70
C GLU A 132 -17.09 3.88 13.71
N LEU A 133 -17.08 4.82 12.77
CA LEU A 133 -18.14 5.82 12.62
C LEU A 133 -19.34 5.33 11.80
N GLY A 134 -19.23 4.15 11.16
CA GLY A 134 -20.25 3.63 10.26
C GLY A 134 -20.46 4.49 9.01
N CYS A 135 -19.38 5.12 8.51
CA CYS A 135 -19.41 5.92 7.30
C CYS A 135 -19.69 5.07 6.05
N ILE A 136 -20.32 5.66 5.02
CA ILE A 136 -20.52 4.97 3.73
C ILE A 136 -19.23 4.92 2.93
N SER A 137 -18.33 5.87 3.14
CA SER A 137 -17.10 6.00 2.37
C SER A 137 -16.01 6.70 3.19
N GLY A 138 -14.78 6.59 2.74
CA GLY A 138 -13.64 7.35 3.23
C GLY A 138 -12.83 7.95 2.10
N ILE A 139 -12.15 9.05 2.38
CA ILE A 139 -11.22 9.72 1.47
C ILE A 139 -9.89 9.88 2.18
N ASN A 140 -8.79 9.44 1.54
CA ASN A 140 -7.45 9.74 2.00
C ASN A 140 -6.70 10.57 0.97
N VAL A 141 -6.30 11.78 1.37
CA VAL A 141 -5.52 12.68 0.51
C VAL A 141 -4.04 12.40 0.74
N THR A 142 -3.48 11.58 -0.14
CA THR A 142 -2.09 11.12 -0.08
C THR A 142 -1.63 10.56 -1.42
N ALA A 143 -0.35 10.69 -1.73
CA ALA A 143 0.32 9.95 -2.79
C ALA A 143 1.28 8.89 -2.24
N SER A 144 1.08 8.44 -0.96
CA SER A 144 1.95 7.45 -0.30
C SER A 144 3.42 7.86 -0.40
N HIS A 145 4.27 7.03 -0.95
CA HIS A 145 5.72 7.21 -1.05
C HIS A 145 6.20 7.92 -2.33
N ASN A 146 5.31 8.49 -3.15
CA ASN A 146 5.72 9.22 -4.36
C ASN A 146 6.56 10.47 -4.01
N PRO A 147 7.34 11.02 -4.98
CA PRO A 147 8.07 12.27 -4.82
C PRO A 147 7.20 13.46 -4.37
N PRO A 148 7.80 14.55 -3.85
CA PRO A 148 7.08 15.66 -3.22
C PRO A 148 6.13 16.43 -4.14
N GLU A 149 6.37 16.42 -5.45
CA GLU A 149 5.51 17.08 -6.43
C GLU A 149 4.18 16.36 -6.66
N TYR A 150 4.01 15.12 -6.17
CA TYR A 150 2.78 14.35 -6.31
C TYR A 150 1.84 14.53 -5.12
N ASN A 151 0.53 14.45 -5.41
CA ASN A 151 -0.50 14.18 -4.43
C ASN A 151 -1.52 13.18 -5.01
N GLY A 152 -2.47 12.75 -4.20
CA GLY A 152 -3.49 11.79 -4.59
C GLY A 152 -4.76 11.91 -3.76
N TYR A 153 -5.78 11.19 -4.20
CA TYR A 153 -7.10 11.15 -3.59
C TYR A 153 -7.58 9.71 -3.67
N LYS A 154 -7.39 8.94 -2.57
CA LYS A 154 -7.80 7.54 -2.46
C LYS A 154 -9.22 7.45 -1.91
N VAL A 155 -10.04 6.55 -2.46
CA VAL A 155 -11.42 6.33 -2.02
C VAL A 155 -11.57 4.96 -1.38
N TYR A 156 -12.28 4.94 -0.25
CA TYR A 156 -12.60 3.77 0.57
C TYR A 156 -14.12 3.60 0.61
N TRP A 157 -14.60 2.36 0.81
CA TRP A 157 -16.03 2.10 0.99
C TRP A 157 -16.36 1.80 2.46
N GLU A 158 -17.62 1.48 2.74
CA GLU A 158 -18.14 1.32 4.11
C GLU A 158 -17.46 0.21 4.93
N ASP A 159 -16.79 -0.72 4.27
CA ASP A 159 -16.00 -1.77 4.91
C ASP A 159 -14.60 -1.30 5.35
N GLY A 160 -14.20 -0.07 5.01
CA GLY A 160 -12.89 0.47 5.30
C GLY A 160 -11.78 0.05 4.33
N ALA A 161 -12.07 -0.75 3.29
CA ALA A 161 -11.12 -1.06 2.23
C ALA A 161 -11.17 -0.03 1.09
N GLN A 162 -10.09 0.10 0.34
CA GLN A 162 -10.12 0.83 -0.93
C GLN A 162 -11.14 0.19 -1.87
N ILE A 163 -11.85 1.03 -2.64
CA ILE A 163 -12.93 0.60 -3.53
C ILE A 163 -12.53 -0.51 -4.50
N THR A 164 -13.44 -1.47 -4.66
CA THR A 164 -13.37 -2.58 -5.62
C THR A 164 -14.68 -2.65 -6.41
N PRO A 165 -14.78 -3.45 -7.48
CA PRO A 165 -16.04 -3.63 -8.18
C PRO A 165 -17.17 -4.11 -7.24
N PRO A 166 -18.39 -3.51 -7.36
CA PRO A 166 -18.85 -2.60 -8.40
C PRO A 166 -18.61 -1.12 -8.10
N HIS A 167 -18.12 -0.75 -6.91
CA HIS A 167 -18.05 0.63 -6.45
C HIS A 167 -17.04 1.47 -7.22
N ASP A 168 -15.87 0.92 -7.54
CA ASP A 168 -14.83 1.60 -8.32
C ASP A 168 -15.35 2.02 -9.71
N THR A 169 -16.04 1.13 -10.42
CA THR A 169 -16.62 1.41 -11.73
C THR A 169 -17.75 2.42 -11.63
N GLY A 170 -18.66 2.25 -10.64
CA GLY A 170 -19.79 3.16 -10.46
C GLY A 170 -19.36 4.58 -10.11
N ILE A 171 -18.35 4.75 -9.23
CA ILE A 171 -17.80 6.07 -8.89
C ILE A 171 -17.10 6.68 -10.11
N MET A 172 -16.30 5.90 -10.84
CA MET A 172 -15.60 6.35 -12.04
C MET A 172 -16.57 6.85 -13.12
N ASP A 173 -17.69 6.17 -13.32
CA ASP A 173 -18.71 6.57 -14.28
C ASP A 173 -19.36 7.91 -13.89
N GLU A 174 -19.66 8.12 -12.62
CA GLU A 174 -20.18 9.38 -12.09
C GLU A 174 -19.15 10.52 -12.20
N VAL A 175 -17.86 10.27 -11.93
CA VAL A 175 -16.79 11.26 -12.12
C VAL A 175 -16.68 11.68 -13.59
N LYS A 176 -16.74 10.73 -14.53
CA LYS A 176 -16.72 11.00 -15.98
C LYS A 176 -17.96 11.78 -16.46
N ALA A 177 -19.10 11.59 -15.80
CA ALA A 177 -20.33 12.31 -16.12
C ALA A 177 -20.26 13.81 -15.75
N VAL A 178 -19.35 14.21 -14.84
CA VAL A 178 -19.07 15.62 -14.54
C VAL A 178 -18.20 16.21 -15.64
N THR A 179 -18.82 16.77 -16.66
CA THR A 179 -18.13 17.35 -17.83
C THR A 179 -17.89 18.85 -17.72
N ASP A 180 -18.62 19.55 -16.86
CA ASP A 180 -18.50 20.99 -16.62
C ASP A 180 -18.18 21.22 -15.14
N TYR A 181 -17.01 21.80 -14.85
CA TYR A 181 -16.56 22.12 -13.49
C TYR A 181 -17.52 23.09 -12.76
N ALA A 182 -18.22 23.98 -13.49
CA ALA A 182 -19.16 24.92 -12.90
C ALA A 182 -20.42 24.24 -12.32
N THR A 183 -20.67 22.96 -12.67
CA THR A 183 -21.79 22.17 -12.11
C THR A 183 -21.44 21.50 -10.77
N VAL A 184 -20.17 21.50 -10.39
CA VAL A 184 -19.71 20.93 -9.12
C VAL A 184 -20.22 21.81 -7.97
N LYS A 185 -20.91 21.18 -7.03
CA LYS A 185 -21.42 21.87 -5.84
C LYS A 185 -20.32 21.98 -4.80
N THR A 186 -20.15 23.17 -4.25
CA THR A 186 -19.29 23.43 -3.09
C THR A 186 -19.91 24.50 -2.21
N MET A 187 -19.49 24.59 -0.95
CA MET A 187 -19.91 25.64 -0.04
C MET A 187 -18.72 26.07 0.84
N PRO A 188 -18.75 27.30 1.41
CA PRO A 188 -17.75 27.72 2.38
C PRO A 188 -17.69 26.78 3.59
N LYS A 189 -16.48 26.50 4.09
CA LYS A 189 -16.24 25.62 5.24
C LYS A 189 -17.05 26.07 6.48
N GLU A 190 -17.10 27.37 6.73
CA GLU A 190 -17.84 27.93 7.86
C GLU A 190 -19.36 27.65 7.78
N GLU A 191 -19.91 27.65 6.58
CA GLU A 191 -21.31 27.29 6.35
C GLU A 191 -21.54 25.79 6.54
N ALA A 192 -20.63 24.95 6.06
CA ALA A 192 -20.68 23.50 6.25
C ALA A 192 -20.62 23.12 7.74
N VAL A 193 -19.71 23.75 8.50
CA VAL A 193 -19.61 23.59 9.97
C VAL A 193 -20.89 24.03 10.65
N LYS A 194 -21.42 25.21 10.29
CA LYS A 194 -22.67 25.74 10.86
C LYS A 194 -23.88 24.86 10.55
N ALA A 195 -23.89 24.23 9.38
CA ALA A 195 -24.92 23.28 8.99
C ALA A 195 -24.78 21.90 9.65
N GLY A 196 -23.70 21.64 10.40
CA GLY A 196 -23.40 20.35 11.00
C GLY A 196 -22.97 19.28 10.00
N LEU A 197 -22.58 19.70 8.78
CA LEU A 197 -22.15 18.83 7.68
C LEU A 197 -20.62 18.72 7.55
N TYR A 198 -19.88 19.46 8.34
CA TYR A 198 -18.43 19.36 8.50
C TYR A 198 -18.12 19.22 9.99
N GLU A 199 -17.52 18.11 10.39
CA GLU A 199 -17.15 17.83 11.78
C GLU A 199 -15.69 17.41 11.86
N ASN A 200 -14.92 18.07 12.74
CA ASN A 200 -13.56 17.61 13.04
C ASN A 200 -13.59 16.39 13.96
N ILE A 201 -12.81 15.39 13.60
CA ILE A 201 -12.53 14.20 14.39
C ILE A 201 -11.04 14.11 14.73
N GLY A 202 -10.68 13.34 15.75
CA GLY A 202 -9.28 13.19 16.20
C GLY A 202 -9.20 12.30 17.43
N ALA A 203 -8.79 12.85 18.58
CA ALA A 203 -8.37 12.11 19.77
C ALA A 203 -9.26 10.92 20.17
N VAL A 204 -10.57 11.01 20.00
CA VAL A 204 -11.49 9.90 20.33
C VAL A 204 -11.27 8.69 19.40
N ILE A 205 -11.04 8.95 18.11
CA ILE A 205 -10.74 7.89 17.13
C ILE A 205 -9.33 7.36 17.39
N ASP A 206 -8.34 8.26 17.60
CA ASP A 206 -6.96 7.89 17.93
C ASP A 206 -6.91 6.92 19.14
N ASP A 207 -7.66 7.23 20.21
CA ASP A 207 -7.70 6.42 21.43
C ASP A 207 -8.27 5.01 21.16
N ARG A 208 -9.40 4.94 20.45
CA ARG A 208 -10.04 3.67 20.08
C ARG A 208 -9.16 2.84 19.15
N TYR A 209 -8.53 3.49 18.17
CA TYR A 209 -7.59 2.82 17.29
C TYR A 209 -6.42 2.21 18.07
N MET A 210 -5.81 2.97 19.00
CA MET A 210 -4.75 2.44 19.88
C MET A 210 -5.22 1.26 20.74
N GLU A 211 -6.45 1.29 21.23
CA GLU A 211 -7.04 0.18 21.97
C GLU A 211 -7.15 -1.09 21.12
N GLU A 212 -7.59 -0.95 19.87
CA GLU A 212 -7.68 -2.09 18.94
C GLU A 212 -6.30 -2.67 18.59
N LEU A 213 -5.30 -1.81 18.33
CA LEU A 213 -3.94 -2.28 18.06
C LEU A 213 -3.38 -3.12 19.21
N LYS A 214 -3.54 -2.65 20.45
CA LYS A 214 -3.01 -3.32 21.65
C LYS A 214 -3.63 -4.70 21.92
N LYS A 215 -4.81 -5.01 21.37
CA LYS A 215 -5.40 -6.36 21.47
C LYS A 215 -4.59 -7.43 20.72
N ASN A 216 -3.75 -7.02 19.78
CA ASN A 216 -2.90 -7.94 19.01
C ASN A 216 -1.56 -8.27 19.72
N VAL A 217 -1.28 -7.70 20.88
CA VAL A 217 -0.05 -7.98 21.65
C VAL A 217 -0.12 -9.36 22.27
N LEU A 218 0.86 -10.22 21.98
CA LEU A 218 0.90 -11.62 22.42
C LEU A 218 1.75 -11.81 23.68
N HIS A 219 2.88 -11.09 23.81
CA HIS A 219 3.87 -11.29 24.88
C HIS A 219 4.25 -9.99 25.64
N PRO A 220 3.30 -9.30 26.29
CA PRO A 220 3.57 -8.01 26.95
C PRO A 220 4.65 -8.12 28.05
N ASN A 221 4.79 -9.28 28.69
CA ASN A 221 5.82 -9.49 29.70
C ASN A 221 7.24 -9.49 29.14
N CYS A 222 7.44 -9.96 27.88
CA CYS A 222 8.74 -9.93 27.24
C CYS A 222 9.21 -8.49 27.00
N ILE A 223 8.29 -7.58 26.64
CA ILE A 223 8.58 -6.15 26.45
C ILE A 223 9.12 -5.56 27.74
N LYS A 224 8.41 -5.80 28.87
CA LYS A 224 8.78 -5.28 30.17
C LYS A 224 10.15 -5.79 30.65
N GLU A 225 10.48 -7.05 30.36
CA GLU A 225 11.74 -7.66 30.80
C GLU A 225 12.97 -7.12 30.05
N VAL A 226 12.80 -6.64 28.80
CA VAL A 226 13.89 -6.08 27.97
C VAL A 226 13.81 -4.57 27.76
N GLU A 227 12.91 -3.88 28.48
CA GLU A 227 12.62 -2.44 28.29
C GLU A 227 13.87 -1.53 28.28
N LYS A 228 14.90 -1.90 29.07
CA LYS A 228 16.16 -1.14 29.17
C LYS A 228 17.22 -1.55 28.17
N ASP A 229 17.09 -2.72 27.57
CA ASP A 229 18.12 -3.33 26.74
C ASP A 229 17.78 -3.30 25.24
N LEU A 230 16.48 -3.34 24.90
CA LEU A 230 16.05 -3.26 23.52
C LEU A 230 16.05 -1.82 23.03
N ARG A 231 16.80 -1.55 21.96
CA ARG A 231 16.99 -0.23 21.36
C ARG A 231 16.43 -0.22 19.96
N ILE A 232 15.52 0.72 19.71
CA ILE A 232 14.77 0.86 18.48
C ILE A 232 15.07 2.23 17.89
N VAL A 233 15.46 2.30 16.61
CA VAL A 233 15.49 3.55 15.86
C VAL A 233 14.27 3.58 14.94
N TYR A 234 13.60 4.71 14.90
CA TYR A 234 12.42 4.91 14.07
C TYR A 234 12.53 6.21 13.26
N THR A 235 12.10 6.16 12.00
CA THR A 235 11.84 7.33 11.19
C THR A 235 10.45 7.31 10.59
N PRO A 236 9.65 8.37 10.78
CA PRO A 236 8.36 8.54 10.11
C PRO A 236 8.49 9.06 8.66
N LEU A 237 9.69 9.30 8.17
CA LEU A 237 9.95 9.93 6.86
C LEU A 237 9.06 11.17 6.64
N HIS A 238 9.03 12.08 7.62
CA HIS A 238 8.21 13.30 7.65
C HIS A 238 6.69 13.06 7.56
N GLY A 239 6.22 11.85 7.84
CA GLY A 239 4.84 11.42 7.62
C GLY A 239 3.98 11.27 8.87
N THR A 240 2.82 10.66 8.66
CA THR A 240 1.74 10.48 9.63
C THR A 240 2.07 9.48 10.74
N GLY A 241 3.04 8.60 10.53
CA GLY A 241 3.41 7.55 11.49
C GLY A 241 4.07 8.07 12.78
N ASN A 242 4.58 9.31 12.80
CA ASN A 242 5.34 9.86 13.93
C ASN A 242 4.62 9.70 15.27
N ILE A 243 3.39 10.18 15.36
CA ILE A 243 2.62 10.16 16.61
C ILE A 243 2.14 8.75 16.95
N PRO A 244 1.42 8.02 16.08
CA PRO A 244 0.81 6.74 16.45
C PRO A 244 1.83 5.62 16.72
N VAL A 245 2.92 5.52 15.94
CA VAL A 245 3.97 4.52 16.20
C VAL A 245 4.65 4.78 17.54
N ARG A 246 5.05 6.01 17.81
CA ARG A 246 5.68 6.36 19.10
C ARG A 246 4.72 6.17 20.27
N ARG A 247 3.44 6.49 20.08
CA ARG A 247 2.41 6.34 21.08
C ARG A 247 2.22 4.87 21.46
N VAL A 248 1.98 3.99 20.48
CA VAL A 248 1.76 2.57 20.75
C VAL A 248 2.98 1.92 21.42
N LEU A 249 4.19 2.22 20.95
CA LEU A 249 5.41 1.69 21.55
C LEU A 249 5.60 2.18 22.99
N LYS A 250 5.35 3.47 23.26
CA LYS A 250 5.42 4.03 24.61
C LYS A 250 4.38 3.41 25.54
N GLU A 251 3.13 3.27 25.09
CA GLU A 251 2.04 2.68 25.90
C GLU A 251 2.31 1.19 26.22
N LEU A 252 3.05 0.48 25.38
CA LEU A 252 3.49 -0.89 25.63
C LEU A 252 4.72 -1.00 26.54
N GLY A 253 5.42 0.12 26.82
CA GLY A 253 6.56 0.15 27.72
C GLY A 253 7.93 0.11 27.05
N PHE A 254 8.03 0.32 25.75
CA PHE A 254 9.33 0.51 25.08
C PHE A 254 9.92 1.88 25.46
N THR A 255 11.05 1.89 26.16
CA THR A 255 11.68 3.10 26.70
C THR A 255 12.81 3.65 25.82
N ASN A 256 13.44 2.82 25.00
CA ASN A 256 14.59 3.20 24.17
C ASN A 256 14.18 3.26 22.67
N VAL A 257 13.25 4.16 22.36
CA VAL A 257 12.84 4.47 21.00
C VAL A 257 13.47 5.81 20.59
N PHE A 258 14.41 5.77 19.66
CA PHE A 258 15.14 6.92 19.14
C PHE A 258 14.58 7.31 17.79
N VAL A 259 14.02 8.51 17.68
CA VAL A 259 13.48 9.03 16.41
C VAL A 259 14.56 9.83 15.70
N VAL A 260 14.65 9.71 14.37
CA VAL A 260 15.55 10.50 13.53
C VAL A 260 15.11 11.96 13.57
N PRO A 261 15.89 12.88 14.18
CA PRO A 261 15.42 14.24 14.42
C PRO A 261 15.11 15.02 13.14
N GLU A 262 15.89 14.79 12.08
CA GLU A 262 15.75 15.47 10.79
C GLU A 262 14.50 15.03 10.03
N GLN A 263 13.92 13.88 10.37
CA GLN A 263 12.77 13.26 9.69
C GLN A 263 11.53 13.19 10.58
N GLU A 264 11.61 13.67 11.82
CA GLU A 264 10.55 13.55 12.82
C GLU A 264 9.31 14.38 12.48
N LEU A 265 9.53 15.66 12.11
CA LEU A 265 8.42 16.58 11.87
C LEU A 265 7.84 16.41 10.47
N PRO A 266 6.51 16.57 10.32
CA PRO A 266 5.86 16.56 9.01
C PRO A 266 6.44 17.63 8.09
N ASP A 267 6.80 17.24 6.87
CA ASP A 267 7.28 18.15 5.83
C ASP A 267 6.94 17.59 4.44
N GLY A 268 6.12 18.32 3.70
CA GLY A 268 5.67 17.90 2.35
C GLY A 268 6.74 18.00 1.27
N GLU A 269 7.89 18.62 1.55
CA GLU A 269 9.04 18.68 0.65
C GLU A 269 9.97 17.47 0.79
N PHE A 270 9.83 16.68 1.87
CA PHE A 270 10.69 15.52 2.16
C PHE A 270 12.20 15.82 2.01
N PRO A 271 12.75 16.86 2.65
CA PRO A 271 14.05 17.45 2.32
C PRO A 271 15.25 16.52 2.53
N THR A 272 15.04 15.40 3.19
CA THR A 272 16.11 14.44 3.54
C THR A 272 16.20 13.25 2.59
N VAL A 273 15.28 13.12 1.63
CA VAL A 273 15.18 11.99 0.70
C VAL A 273 14.69 12.46 -0.67
N SER A 274 15.08 11.78 -1.74
CA SER A 274 14.56 12.07 -3.08
C SER A 274 13.08 11.68 -3.22
N TYR A 275 12.69 10.63 -2.52
CA TYR A 275 11.28 10.22 -2.33
C TYR A 275 11.16 9.37 -1.05
N PRO A 276 10.06 9.53 -0.28
CA PRO A 276 9.92 8.93 1.05
C PRO A 276 9.44 7.47 1.00
N ASN A 277 10.23 6.60 0.35
CA ASN A 277 9.88 5.18 0.17
C ASN A 277 10.73 4.29 1.09
N PRO A 278 10.12 3.57 2.06
CA PRO A 278 10.85 2.66 2.95
C PRO A 278 11.40 1.39 2.26
N GLU A 279 11.13 1.19 0.97
CA GLU A 279 11.82 0.18 0.15
C GLU A 279 13.22 0.66 -0.29
N ALA A 280 13.44 1.98 -0.32
CA ALA A 280 14.70 2.57 -0.79
C ALA A 280 15.72 2.67 0.35
N ARG A 281 16.95 2.19 0.11
CA ARG A 281 18.04 2.31 1.08
C ARG A 281 18.33 3.77 1.47
N GLU A 282 18.21 4.71 0.54
CA GLU A 282 18.39 6.15 0.78
C GLU A 282 17.53 6.65 1.94
N ALA A 283 16.27 6.17 2.04
CA ALA A 283 15.35 6.55 3.10
C ALA A 283 15.86 6.18 4.51
N PHE A 284 16.76 5.22 4.60
CA PHE A 284 17.33 4.75 5.86
C PHE A 284 18.70 5.31 6.22
N GLU A 285 19.33 6.12 5.40
CA GLU A 285 20.71 6.58 5.66
C GLU A 285 20.87 7.25 7.01
N LEU A 286 20.00 8.20 7.35
CA LEU A 286 20.01 8.88 8.65
C LEU A 286 19.65 7.93 9.80
N ALA A 287 18.67 7.08 9.60
CA ALA A 287 18.24 6.12 10.60
C ALA A 287 19.31 5.06 10.88
N LEU A 288 20.03 4.57 9.88
CA LEU A 288 21.14 3.65 10.04
C LEU A 288 22.36 4.31 10.72
N ALA A 289 22.62 5.58 10.45
CA ALA A 289 23.65 6.35 11.15
C ALA A 289 23.33 6.46 12.65
N LEU A 290 22.09 6.85 12.97
CA LEU A 290 21.60 6.90 14.35
C LEU A 290 21.60 5.52 15.02
N ALA A 291 21.25 4.46 14.30
CA ALA A 291 21.26 3.11 14.80
C ALA A 291 22.67 2.64 15.22
N LYS A 292 23.68 2.98 14.43
CA LYS A 292 25.08 2.70 14.78
C LYS A 292 25.52 3.48 16.01
N GLU A 293 25.13 4.76 16.15
CA GLU A 293 25.42 5.58 17.34
C GLU A 293 24.76 5.01 18.59
N LYS A 294 23.50 4.61 18.51
CA LYS A 294 22.72 4.10 19.64
C LYS A 294 22.91 2.61 19.88
N ASP A 295 23.67 1.92 19.04
CA ASP A 295 23.80 0.46 19.06
C ASP A 295 22.42 -0.23 19.06
N ALA A 296 21.56 0.17 18.10
CA ALA A 296 20.17 -0.28 18.05
C ALA A 296 20.04 -1.74 17.58
N ASP A 297 19.01 -2.42 18.07
CA ASP A 297 18.68 -3.80 17.67
C ASP A 297 17.93 -3.85 16.32
N LEU A 298 17.06 -2.82 16.09
CA LEU A 298 16.28 -2.72 14.87
C LEU A 298 16.03 -1.25 14.48
N VAL A 299 15.78 -1.04 13.19
CA VAL A 299 15.49 0.25 12.57
C VAL A 299 14.21 0.14 11.77
N LEU A 300 13.28 1.04 12.02
CA LEU A 300 11.96 1.08 11.41
C LEU A 300 11.78 2.36 10.61
N ALA A 301 11.11 2.27 9.47
CA ALA A 301 10.68 3.43 8.68
C ALA A 301 9.27 3.22 8.14
N THR A 302 8.38 4.18 8.36
CA THR A 302 7.07 4.23 7.71
C THR A 302 7.05 5.24 6.58
N ASP A 303 6.29 4.97 5.52
CA ASP A 303 6.06 5.97 4.47
C ASP A 303 5.11 7.09 4.95
N PRO A 304 4.90 8.18 4.17
CA PRO A 304 4.14 9.34 4.64
C PRO A 304 2.73 9.08 5.12
N ASP A 305 2.02 8.12 4.55
CA ASP A 305 0.68 7.73 4.99
C ASP A 305 0.68 6.47 5.91
N ALA A 306 1.89 6.02 6.29
CA ALA A 306 2.18 4.99 7.28
C ALA A 306 1.42 3.67 7.09
N ASP A 307 1.15 3.31 5.83
CA ASP A 307 0.57 2.01 5.49
C ASP A 307 1.64 0.94 5.22
N ARG A 308 2.93 1.33 5.11
CA ARG A 308 4.09 0.45 4.89
C ARG A 308 5.10 0.56 6.01
N LEU A 309 5.85 -0.52 6.21
CA LEU A 309 6.93 -0.60 7.19
C LEU A 309 8.19 -1.19 6.57
N GLY A 310 9.24 -0.38 6.40
CA GLY A 310 10.58 -0.84 6.10
C GLY A 310 11.38 -1.15 7.36
N VAL A 311 12.26 -2.15 7.29
CA VAL A 311 12.92 -2.72 8.46
C VAL A 311 14.38 -3.05 8.18
N TYR A 312 15.27 -2.65 9.09
CA TYR A 312 16.62 -3.19 9.20
C TYR A 312 16.81 -3.81 10.57
N VAL A 313 17.47 -4.94 10.64
CA VAL A 313 17.75 -5.70 11.86
C VAL A 313 19.25 -5.93 12.01
N LYS A 314 19.73 -5.95 13.25
CA LYS A 314 21.14 -6.16 13.53
C LYS A 314 21.48 -7.66 13.45
N ASP A 315 22.51 -8.00 12.67
CA ASP A 315 23.10 -9.33 12.66
C ASP A 315 24.00 -9.51 13.91
N SER A 316 23.73 -10.53 14.70
CA SER A 316 24.49 -10.84 15.92
C SER A 316 25.95 -11.19 15.67
N LYS A 317 26.29 -11.70 14.47
CA LYS A 317 27.64 -12.20 14.12
C LYS A 317 28.53 -11.08 13.54
N SER A 318 28.02 -10.33 12.58
CA SER A 318 28.77 -9.27 11.90
C SER A 318 28.62 -7.89 12.56
N GLY A 319 27.54 -7.67 13.30
CA GLY A 319 27.14 -6.36 13.83
C GLY A 319 26.56 -5.41 12.76
N GLU A 320 26.46 -5.86 11.51
CA GLU A 320 25.87 -5.08 10.43
C GLU A 320 24.34 -5.07 10.46
N TYR A 321 23.74 -4.07 9.82
CA TYR A 321 22.29 -3.96 9.69
C TYR A 321 21.83 -4.56 8.36
N ILE A 322 20.98 -5.57 8.44
CA ILE A 322 20.43 -6.31 7.30
C ILE A 322 19.04 -5.79 6.98
N CYS A 323 18.80 -5.43 5.73
CA CYS A 323 17.47 -5.04 5.24
C CYS A 323 16.57 -6.27 5.16
N LEU A 324 15.41 -6.22 5.80
CA LEU A 324 14.33 -7.17 5.55
C LEU A 324 13.46 -6.65 4.41
N THR A 325 13.36 -7.40 3.32
CA THR A 325 12.40 -7.08 2.25
C THR A 325 10.96 -7.25 2.76
N GLY A 326 9.98 -6.71 2.04
CA GLY A 326 8.57 -6.89 2.41
C GLY A 326 8.16 -8.36 2.50
N ASN A 327 8.67 -9.20 1.60
CA ASN A 327 8.48 -10.65 1.68
C ASN A 327 9.11 -11.27 2.94
N MET A 328 10.28 -10.81 3.33
CA MET A 328 10.98 -11.30 4.53
C MET A 328 10.25 -10.88 5.80
N SER A 329 9.97 -9.57 5.96
CA SER A 329 9.30 -9.06 7.16
C SER A 329 7.87 -9.57 7.29
N GLY A 330 7.12 -9.66 6.17
CA GLY A 330 5.76 -10.20 6.16
C GLY A 330 5.72 -11.68 6.51
N SER A 331 6.59 -12.51 5.92
CA SER A 331 6.68 -13.94 6.26
C SER A 331 7.12 -14.16 7.71
N PHE A 332 8.06 -13.36 8.19
CA PHE A 332 8.51 -13.41 9.58
C PHE A 332 7.38 -13.10 10.56
N LEU A 333 6.63 -12.01 10.31
CA LEU A 333 5.47 -11.68 11.13
C LEU A 333 4.37 -12.74 11.04
N ALA A 334 4.14 -13.33 9.88
CA ALA A 334 3.18 -14.43 9.72
C ALA A 334 3.55 -15.65 10.57
N ASP A 335 4.83 -16.10 10.53
CA ASP A 335 5.31 -17.22 11.35
C ASP A 335 5.26 -16.89 12.84
N TYR A 336 5.67 -15.66 13.23
CA TYR A 336 5.62 -15.21 14.62
C TYR A 336 4.19 -15.17 15.15
N GLU A 337 3.28 -14.46 14.49
CA GLU A 337 1.90 -14.29 14.94
C GLU A 337 1.16 -15.63 15.08
N ILE A 338 1.25 -16.47 14.05
CA ILE A 338 0.55 -17.75 14.03
C ILE A 338 1.18 -18.74 15.00
N GLY A 339 2.52 -18.80 15.02
CA GLY A 339 3.25 -19.68 15.92
C GLY A 339 3.05 -19.35 17.39
N GLN A 340 3.05 -18.05 17.74
CA GLN A 340 2.83 -17.62 19.12
C GLN A 340 1.36 -17.77 19.55
N LYS A 341 0.39 -17.50 18.67
CA LYS A 341 -1.03 -17.81 18.95
C LYS A 341 -1.23 -19.29 19.22
N LEU A 342 -0.67 -20.17 18.39
CA LEU A 342 -0.71 -21.62 18.61
C LEU A 342 -0.09 -22.01 19.97
N ALA A 343 1.06 -21.41 20.31
CA ALA A 343 1.74 -21.71 21.57
C ALA A 343 0.96 -21.24 22.82
N LEU A 344 0.27 -20.09 22.71
CA LEU A 344 -0.52 -19.51 23.80
C LEU A 344 -1.88 -20.19 23.98
N GLU A 345 -2.56 -20.48 22.87
CA GLU A 345 -3.94 -20.98 22.86
C GLU A 345 -4.04 -22.51 22.75
N GLY A 346 -2.94 -23.18 22.41
CA GLY A 346 -2.86 -24.64 22.23
C GLY A 346 -3.48 -25.15 20.93
N LYS A 347 -4.18 -24.32 20.19
CA LYS A 347 -4.78 -24.63 18.88
C LYS A 347 -4.97 -23.37 18.05
N LEU A 348 -5.01 -23.52 16.74
CA LEU A 348 -5.47 -22.50 15.80
C LEU A 348 -6.95 -22.71 15.44
N PRO A 349 -7.65 -21.69 14.95
CA PRO A 349 -8.98 -21.86 14.38
C PRO A 349 -8.94 -22.90 13.24
N GLU A 350 -9.91 -23.81 13.21
CA GLU A 350 -9.99 -24.87 12.19
C GLU A 350 -10.16 -24.31 10.77
N ASP A 351 -10.80 -23.14 10.65
CA ASP A 351 -11.04 -22.39 9.44
C ASP A 351 -10.07 -21.22 9.26
N GLY A 352 -8.94 -21.22 10.01
CA GLY A 352 -7.92 -20.18 9.96
C GLY A 352 -7.28 -20.03 8.58
N TYR A 353 -7.14 -18.78 8.12
CA TYR A 353 -6.52 -18.51 6.83
C TYR A 353 -5.59 -17.30 6.85
N MET A 354 -4.59 -17.33 5.96
CA MET A 354 -3.76 -16.18 5.58
C MET A 354 -4.09 -15.72 4.17
N VAL A 355 -3.85 -14.44 3.88
CA VAL A 355 -4.03 -13.87 2.54
C VAL A 355 -2.70 -13.34 2.01
N LYS A 356 -2.36 -13.69 0.77
CA LYS A 356 -1.23 -13.15 0.02
C LYS A 356 -1.65 -12.70 -1.37
N THR A 357 -0.86 -11.82 -1.99
CA THR A 357 -1.05 -11.53 -3.41
C THR A 357 -0.33 -12.57 -4.29
N ILE A 358 -0.74 -12.65 -5.55
CA ILE A 358 -0.14 -13.55 -6.55
C ILE A 358 1.36 -13.29 -6.82
N VAL A 359 1.92 -12.17 -6.35
CA VAL A 359 3.34 -11.82 -6.47
C VAL A 359 4.08 -11.82 -5.14
N THR A 360 3.40 -12.20 -4.07
CA THR A 360 3.99 -12.38 -2.73
C THR A 360 4.64 -13.76 -2.64
N THR A 361 5.70 -13.87 -1.87
CA THR A 361 6.54 -15.07 -1.73
C THR A 361 5.75 -16.36 -1.46
N ASN A 362 6.21 -17.48 -2.03
CA ASN A 362 5.71 -18.82 -1.72
C ASN A 362 6.20 -19.38 -0.37
N LEU A 363 7.08 -18.68 0.34
CA LEU A 363 7.43 -19.03 1.74
C LEU A 363 6.19 -19.09 2.63
N VAL A 364 5.18 -18.25 2.36
CA VAL A 364 3.90 -18.25 3.08
C VAL A 364 3.17 -19.58 2.96
N ASP A 365 3.22 -20.22 1.79
CA ASP A 365 2.59 -21.54 1.58
C ASP A 365 3.26 -22.62 2.43
N ALA A 366 4.61 -22.56 2.56
CA ALA A 366 5.35 -23.46 3.42
C ALA A 366 5.02 -23.25 4.91
N ILE A 367 4.89 -21.99 5.34
CA ILE A 367 4.45 -21.61 6.71
C ILE A 367 3.04 -22.15 6.96
N ALA A 368 2.10 -21.84 6.07
CA ALA A 368 0.70 -22.29 6.20
C ALA A 368 0.57 -23.80 6.26
N LYS A 369 1.29 -24.49 5.38
CA LYS A 369 1.34 -25.97 5.38
C LYS A 369 1.83 -26.54 6.72
N TYR A 370 2.85 -25.91 7.33
CA TYR A 370 3.38 -26.34 8.62
C TYR A 370 2.35 -26.20 9.74
N TYR A 371 1.60 -25.10 9.75
CA TYR A 371 0.56 -24.85 10.78
C TYR A 371 -0.80 -25.47 10.44
N GLY A 372 -0.98 -26.04 9.25
CA GLY A 372 -2.25 -26.65 8.81
C GLY A 372 -3.34 -25.62 8.54
N ILE A 373 -2.98 -24.39 8.14
CA ILE A 373 -3.92 -23.32 7.81
C ILE A 373 -4.00 -23.08 6.30
N LYS A 374 -5.06 -22.44 5.86
CA LYS A 374 -5.31 -22.14 4.45
C LYS A 374 -4.57 -20.88 4.00
N VAL A 375 -4.06 -20.86 2.76
CA VAL A 375 -3.64 -19.63 2.06
C VAL A 375 -4.70 -19.25 1.04
N VAL A 376 -5.10 -18.00 1.05
CA VAL A 376 -5.97 -17.38 0.04
C VAL A 376 -5.10 -16.46 -0.82
N GLU A 377 -5.01 -16.75 -2.12
CA GLU A 377 -4.37 -15.86 -3.07
C GLU A 377 -5.36 -14.82 -3.60
N CYS A 378 -4.88 -13.59 -3.80
CA CYS A 378 -5.64 -12.53 -4.45
C CYS A 378 -4.76 -11.74 -5.44
N LEU A 379 -5.37 -10.87 -6.23
CA LEU A 379 -4.62 -9.97 -7.11
C LEU A 379 -3.77 -8.98 -6.30
N THR A 380 -2.78 -8.37 -6.96
CA THR A 380 -1.93 -7.32 -6.36
C THR A 380 -2.76 -6.11 -5.95
N GLY A 381 -2.51 -5.60 -4.76
CA GLY A 381 -3.19 -4.48 -4.14
C GLY A 381 -3.98 -4.90 -2.90
N PHE A 382 -3.69 -4.24 -1.78
CA PHE A 382 -4.24 -4.63 -0.47
C PHE A 382 -5.77 -4.59 -0.39
N LYS A 383 -6.42 -3.81 -1.26
CA LYS A 383 -7.88 -3.83 -1.43
C LYS A 383 -8.46 -5.22 -1.68
N TRP A 384 -7.69 -6.11 -2.30
CA TRP A 384 -8.12 -7.49 -2.51
C TRP A 384 -7.98 -8.33 -1.25
N ILE A 385 -6.96 -8.05 -0.42
CA ILE A 385 -6.84 -8.64 0.92
C ILE A 385 -8.01 -8.17 1.80
N GLY A 386 -8.30 -6.86 1.82
CA GLY A 386 -9.48 -6.31 2.51
C GLY A 386 -10.79 -6.96 2.05
N ARG A 387 -10.94 -7.22 0.74
CA ARG A 387 -12.11 -7.92 0.20
C ARG A 387 -12.24 -9.36 0.71
N GLU A 388 -11.14 -10.09 0.86
CA GLU A 388 -11.18 -11.45 1.42
C GLU A 388 -11.55 -11.42 2.91
N ILE A 389 -11.10 -10.42 3.68
CA ILE A 389 -11.53 -10.20 5.06
C ILE A 389 -13.03 -9.91 5.10
N LEU A 390 -13.53 -8.99 4.27
CA LEU A 390 -14.95 -8.65 4.18
C LEU A 390 -15.82 -9.86 3.85
N LYS A 391 -15.40 -10.72 2.92
CA LYS A 391 -16.12 -11.97 2.59
C LYS A 391 -16.28 -12.87 3.82
N SER A 392 -15.22 -13.02 4.60
CA SER A 392 -15.23 -13.79 5.84
C SER A 392 -16.18 -13.18 6.87
N GLU A 393 -16.12 -11.86 7.07
CA GLU A 393 -17.02 -11.14 7.98
C GLU A 393 -18.50 -11.28 7.58
N GLN A 394 -18.80 -11.21 6.27
CA GLN A 394 -20.18 -11.32 5.76
C GLN A 394 -20.74 -12.73 5.79
N SER A 395 -19.90 -13.73 5.51
CA SER A 395 -20.33 -15.13 5.50
C SER A 395 -20.36 -15.76 6.89
N GLY A 396 -19.54 -15.23 7.81
CA GLY A 396 -19.25 -15.87 9.10
C GLY A 396 -18.38 -17.14 8.95
N GLU A 397 -17.76 -17.35 7.79
CA GLU A 397 -16.89 -18.49 7.49
C GLU A 397 -15.45 -18.01 7.31
N GLY A 398 -14.51 -18.71 7.92
CA GLY A 398 -13.07 -18.39 7.89
C GLY A 398 -12.66 -17.40 8.95
N THR A 399 -11.55 -17.69 9.62
CA THR A 399 -10.92 -16.80 10.60
C THR A 399 -9.65 -16.23 10.01
N TYR A 400 -9.64 -14.91 9.72
CA TYR A 400 -8.47 -14.20 9.24
C TYR A 400 -7.37 -14.17 10.32
N LEU A 401 -6.16 -14.60 9.97
CA LEU A 401 -5.03 -14.64 10.86
C LEU A 401 -3.96 -13.58 10.52
N PHE A 402 -3.66 -13.43 9.22
CA PHE A 402 -2.64 -12.51 8.72
C PHE A 402 -2.76 -12.29 7.22
N GLY A 403 -2.37 -11.12 6.73
CA GLY A 403 -2.25 -10.85 5.30
C GLY A 403 -1.18 -9.81 5.00
N PHE A 404 -0.49 -9.96 3.86
CA PHE A 404 0.55 -9.02 3.47
C PHE A 404 0.84 -9.00 1.97
N GLU A 405 1.52 -7.94 1.56
CA GLU A 405 2.05 -7.73 0.21
C GLU A 405 3.58 -7.67 0.26
N GLU A 406 4.21 -8.06 -0.85
CA GLU A 406 5.66 -7.94 -1.05
C GLU A 406 6.16 -6.49 -0.95
N SER A 407 5.27 -5.54 -1.15
CA SER A 407 5.55 -4.10 -1.12
C SER A 407 5.48 -3.49 0.29
N TYR A 408 5.96 -4.22 1.29
CA TYR A 408 6.17 -3.75 2.67
C TYR A 408 4.89 -3.43 3.48
N GLY A 409 3.75 -3.93 3.06
CA GLY A 409 2.49 -3.72 3.77
C GLY A 409 1.89 -5.01 4.31
N CYS A 410 1.45 -5.00 5.57
CA CYS A 410 0.72 -6.11 6.19
C CYS A 410 -0.40 -5.61 7.09
N LEU A 411 -1.26 -6.54 7.50
CA LEU A 411 -2.31 -6.30 8.48
C LEU A 411 -2.38 -7.46 9.48
N ILE A 412 -2.36 -7.12 10.76
CA ILE A 412 -2.60 -8.01 11.90
C ILE A 412 -3.91 -7.57 12.54
N GLY A 413 -4.83 -8.50 12.77
CA GLY A 413 -6.19 -8.16 13.21
C GLY A 413 -7.09 -7.69 12.07
N THR A 414 -8.33 -7.31 12.42
CA THR A 414 -9.38 -6.90 11.46
C THR A 414 -9.97 -5.53 11.79
N HIS A 415 -9.23 -4.70 12.54
CA HIS A 415 -9.64 -3.35 12.90
C HIS A 415 -9.70 -2.40 11.69
N ALA A 416 -8.89 -2.67 10.69
CA ALA A 416 -8.81 -1.99 9.41
C ALA A 416 -8.89 -3.01 8.27
N HIS A 417 -9.14 -2.54 7.03
CA HIS A 417 -9.10 -3.36 5.81
C HIS A 417 -8.07 -2.80 4.79
N ASP A 418 -7.07 -2.10 5.29
CA ASP A 418 -5.86 -1.72 4.53
C ASP A 418 -4.61 -2.05 5.36
N LYS A 419 -3.44 -1.95 4.73
CA LYS A 419 -2.14 -2.14 5.35
C LYS A 419 -1.99 -1.22 6.56
N ASP A 420 -1.36 -1.73 7.60
CA ASP A 420 -1.14 -0.98 8.83
C ASP A 420 0.32 -1.05 9.28
N GLY A 421 1.08 0.01 8.95
CA GLY A 421 2.48 0.14 9.37
C GLY A 421 2.65 0.35 10.87
N ILE A 422 1.59 0.81 11.58
CA ILE A 422 1.63 1.02 13.03
C ILE A 422 1.54 -0.32 13.76
N VAL A 423 0.54 -1.17 13.41
CA VAL A 423 0.42 -2.51 13.99
C VAL A 423 1.61 -3.39 13.62
N ALA A 424 2.14 -3.25 12.39
CA ALA A 424 3.35 -3.95 11.96
C ALA A 424 4.57 -3.54 12.79
N SER A 425 4.76 -2.23 13.05
CA SER A 425 5.82 -1.71 13.90
C SER A 425 5.71 -2.26 15.33
N MET A 426 4.50 -2.25 15.87
CA MET A 426 4.19 -2.79 17.19
C MET A 426 4.56 -4.28 17.31
N ALA A 427 4.06 -5.09 16.40
CA ALA A 427 4.27 -6.54 16.41
C ALA A 427 5.75 -6.91 16.18
N LEU A 428 6.45 -6.17 15.32
CA LEU A 428 7.87 -6.41 15.08
C LEU A 428 8.74 -6.05 16.28
N CYS A 429 8.43 -4.95 17.00
CA CYS A 429 9.09 -4.58 18.23
C CYS A 429 8.82 -5.60 19.34
N GLU A 430 7.59 -6.12 19.43
CA GLU A 430 7.26 -7.21 20.36
C GLU A 430 8.03 -8.48 20.04
N ALA A 431 8.08 -8.89 18.76
CA ALA A 431 8.89 -10.04 18.34
C ALA A 431 10.38 -9.84 18.69
N ALA A 432 10.91 -8.61 18.49
CA ALA A 432 12.28 -8.30 18.90
C ALA A 432 12.50 -8.49 20.40
N ALA A 433 11.56 -8.05 21.23
CA ALA A 433 11.59 -8.25 22.68
C ALA A 433 11.52 -9.76 23.05
N TYR A 434 10.64 -10.49 22.37
CA TYR A 434 10.48 -11.93 22.59
C TYR A 434 11.76 -12.71 22.28
N TYR A 435 12.43 -12.41 21.16
CA TYR A 435 13.68 -13.09 20.77
C TYR A 435 14.87 -12.58 21.57
N LYS A 436 14.98 -11.29 21.86
CA LYS A 436 16.05 -10.73 22.70
C LYS A 436 16.09 -11.34 24.08
N LYS A 437 14.95 -11.56 24.73
CA LYS A 437 14.84 -12.29 25.99
C LYS A 437 15.44 -13.71 25.91
N ARG A 438 15.48 -14.29 24.71
CA ARG A 438 16.04 -15.62 24.43
C ARG A 438 17.47 -15.59 23.92
N GLY A 439 18.13 -14.41 23.97
CA GLY A 439 19.50 -14.22 23.51
C GLY A 439 19.67 -14.22 22.00
N MET A 440 18.60 -13.93 21.23
CA MET A 440 18.59 -13.91 19.77
C MET A 440 18.25 -12.51 19.25
N THR A 441 18.82 -12.14 18.11
CA THR A 441 18.36 -11.01 17.31
C THR A 441 17.18 -11.43 16.42
N LEU A 442 16.49 -10.45 15.81
CA LEU A 442 15.50 -10.76 14.77
C LEU A 442 16.15 -11.43 13.54
N TRP A 443 17.41 -11.12 13.25
CA TRP A 443 18.12 -11.79 12.17
C TRP A 443 18.39 -13.27 12.47
N ASP A 444 18.78 -13.58 13.69
CA ASP A 444 18.94 -14.99 14.12
C ASP A 444 17.62 -15.76 13.99
N ALA A 445 16.51 -15.12 14.38
CA ALA A 445 15.17 -15.71 14.27
C ALA A 445 14.74 -15.90 12.79
N MET A 446 15.09 -14.95 11.91
CA MET A 446 14.87 -15.06 10.47
C MET A 446 15.63 -16.24 9.85
N ILE A 447 16.89 -16.45 10.24
CA ILE A 447 17.69 -17.60 9.78
C ILE A 447 17.03 -18.90 10.24
N ASN A 448 16.60 -19.00 11.50
CA ASN A 448 15.88 -20.18 12.00
C ASN A 448 14.59 -20.45 11.21
N MET A 449 13.88 -19.41 10.79
CA MET A 449 12.70 -19.54 9.95
C MET A 449 13.07 -20.13 8.57
N TYR A 450 14.13 -19.66 7.94
CA TYR A 450 14.60 -20.20 6.68
C TYR A 450 15.10 -21.64 6.81
N GLU A 451 15.81 -22.00 7.89
CA GLU A 451 16.21 -23.38 8.19
C GLU A 451 14.99 -24.31 8.32
N LYS A 452 13.89 -23.78 8.86
CA LYS A 452 12.64 -24.54 9.08
C LYS A 452 11.84 -24.76 7.80
N TYR A 453 11.74 -23.74 6.93
CA TYR A 453 10.81 -23.74 5.80
C TYR A 453 11.48 -23.80 4.43
N GLY A 454 12.76 -23.49 4.34
CA GLY A 454 13.51 -23.36 3.08
C GLY A 454 13.99 -21.93 2.83
N TYR A 455 15.02 -21.79 2.04
CA TYR A 455 15.65 -20.50 1.71
C TYR A 455 15.03 -19.90 0.46
N TYR A 456 13.88 -19.24 0.64
CA TYR A 456 13.18 -18.55 -0.43
C TYR A 456 13.83 -17.19 -0.71
N LYS A 457 14.01 -16.89 -1.98
CA LYS A 457 14.51 -15.59 -2.44
C LYS A 457 13.62 -15.09 -3.57
N ASP A 458 12.96 -13.97 -3.31
CA ASP A 458 12.10 -13.31 -4.28
C ASP A 458 12.73 -11.98 -4.70
N ASP A 459 12.51 -11.58 -5.97
CA ASP A 459 13.04 -10.35 -6.52
C ASP A 459 12.10 -9.80 -7.60
N VAL A 460 12.38 -8.59 -8.08
CA VAL A 460 11.58 -7.91 -9.10
C VAL A 460 12.45 -7.15 -10.10
N ILE A 461 12.18 -7.32 -11.38
CA ILE A 461 12.76 -6.53 -12.46
C ILE A 461 11.68 -5.55 -12.93
N ALA A 462 11.98 -4.25 -12.88
CA ALA A 462 11.09 -3.21 -13.37
C ALA A 462 11.70 -2.56 -14.62
N ILE A 463 10.93 -2.53 -15.71
CA ILE A 463 11.35 -1.99 -17.00
C ILE A 463 10.40 -0.87 -17.37
N THR A 464 10.95 0.32 -17.57
CA THR A 464 10.19 1.49 -18.02
C THR A 464 10.49 1.75 -19.49
N HIS A 465 9.46 1.83 -20.29
CA HIS A 465 9.52 2.30 -21.67
C HIS A 465 9.03 3.76 -21.73
N LYS A 466 9.46 4.51 -22.76
CA LYS A 466 9.04 5.91 -22.88
C LYS A 466 7.91 6.06 -23.90
N GLY A 467 6.94 6.91 -23.58
CA GLY A 467 5.92 7.38 -24.51
C GLY A 467 4.93 6.31 -24.99
N ILE A 468 4.18 6.65 -26.04
CA ILE A 468 3.13 5.81 -26.65
C ILE A 468 3.73 4.52 -27.24
N GLU A 469 4.90 4.62 -27.87
CA GLU A 469 5.61 3.44 -28.41
C GLU A 469 5.94 2.43 -27.32
N GLY A 470 6.24 2.90 -26.10
CA GLY A 470 6.48 2.06 -24.95
C GLY A 470 5.23 1.28 -24.52
N LEU A 471 4.07 1.89 -24.52
CA LEU A 471 2.79 1.23 -24.23
C LEU A 471 2.45 0.16 -25.28
N GLU A 472 2.67 0.45 -26.58
CA GLU A 472 2.46 -0.51 -27.65
C GLU A 472 3.42 -1.70 -27.54
N LYS A 473 4.68 -1.44 -27.20
CA LYS A 473 5.67 -2.49 -26.97
C LYS A 473 5.25 -3.42 -25.82
N ILE A 474 4.77 -2.86 -24.70
CA ILE A 474 4.27 -3.66 -23.57
C ILE A 474 3.08 -4.52 -23.98
N LYS A 475 2.11 -3.96 -24.72
CA LYS A 475 0.95 -4.70 -25.24
C LYS A 475 1.37 -5.85 -26.16
N SER A 476 2.27 -5.57 -27.11
CA SER A 476 2.77 -6.60 -28.04
C SER A 476 3.55 -7.71 -27.32
N THR A 477 4.35 -7.36 -26.32
CA THR A 477 5.07 -8.32 -25.48
C THR A 477 4.09 -9.25 -24.76
N MET A 478 3.07 -8.70 -24.09
CA MET A 478 2.07 -9.52 -23.39
C MET A 478 1.26 -10.40 -24.32
N SER A 479 0.89 -9.91 -25.51
CA SER A 479 0.20 -10.73 -26.54
C SER A 479 1.10 -11.86 -27.03
N GLY A 480 2.35 -11.56 -27.35
CA GLY A 480 3.32 -12.57 -27.81
C GLY A 480 3.54 -13.67 -26.79
N LEU A 481 3.67 -13.32 -25.51
CA LEU A 481 3.82 -14.28 -24.41
C LEU A 481 2.57 -15.17 -24.22
N ARG A 482 1.37 -14.65 -24.52
CA ARG A 482 0.12 -15.43 -24.46
C ARG A 482 -0.01 -16.40 -25.65
N GLU A 483 0.43 -15.99 -26.81
CA GLU A 483 0.35 -16.81 -28.03
C GLU A 483 1.45 -17.86 -28.09
N ASN A 484 2.65 -17.49 -27.69
CA ASN A 484 3.85 -18.34 -27.74
C ASN A 484 4.61 -18.25 -26.41
N PRO A 485 4.08 -18.83 -25.32
CA PRO A 485 4.72 -18.76 -24.02
C PRO A 485 6.06 -19.52 -24.01
N PRO A 486 7.11 -18.96 -23.40
CA PRO A 486 8.33 -19.73 -23.15
C PRO A 486 8.02 -20.97 -22.31
N MET A 487 8.62 -22.11 -22.68
CA MET A 487 8.42 -23.38 -21.97
C MET A 487 9.54 -23.68 -20.97
N GLU A 488 10.56 -22.83 -20.94
CA GLU A 488 11.69 -22.92 -20.02
C GLU A 488 12.33 -21.53 -19.81
N PHE A 489 12.91 -21.32 -18.64
CA PHE A 489 13.75 -20.18 -18.28
C PHE A 489 15.10 -20.74 -17.77
N GLY A 490 16.03 -20.93 -18.69
CA GLY A 490 17.31 -21.59 -18.41
C GLY A 490 17.13 -23.02 -17.88
N PRO A 491 17.56 -23.31 -16.63
CA PRO A 491 17.40 -24.64 -16.07
C PRO A 491 15.97 -24.97 -15.62
N TYR A 492 15.10 -23.96 -15.49
CA TYR A 492 13.75 -24.10 -14.97
C TYR A 492 12.76 -24.38 -16.10
N LYS A 493 12.05 -25.50 -16.03
CA LYS A 493 10.95 -25.83 -16.96
C LYS A 493 9.63 -25.31 -16.45
N VAL A 494 8.78 -24.83 -17.35
CA VAL A 494 7.42 -24.40 -17.01
C VAL A 494 6.57 -25.63 -16.71
N THR A 495 5.94 -25.63 -15.55
CA THR A 495 5.03 -26.70 -15.09
C THR A 495 3.57 -26.32 -15.25
N ALA A 496 3.24 -25.03 -15.04
CA ALA A 496 1.90 -24.48 -15.32
C ALA A 496 1.98 -23.01 -15.74
N ILE A 497 0.96 -22.56 -16.46
CA ILE A 497 0.77 -21.17 -16.86
C ILE A 497 -0.59 -20.69 -16.36
N ARG A 498 -0.62 -19.56 -15.64
CA ARG A 498 -1.85 -18.89 -15.22
C ARG A 498 -2.00 -17.60 -16.00
N ASP A 499 -3.08 -17.46 -16.76
CA ASP A 499 -3.44 -16.23 -17.49
C ASP A 499 -4.66 -15.59 -16.82
N TYR A 500 -4.44 -14.52 -16.06
CA TYR A 500 -5.51 -13.85 -15.31
C TYR A 500 -6.42 -12.99 -16.20
N ASP A 501 -6.00 -12.64 -17.41
CA ASP A 501 -6.86 -11.96 -18.38
C ASP A 501 -7.88 -12.90 -19.02
N ARG A 502 -7.49 -14.17 -19.20
CA ARG A 502 -8.32 -15.23 -19.78
C ARG A 502 -9.02 -16.10 -18.74
N ASP A 503 -8.73 -15.91 -17.45
CA ASP A 503 -9.19 -16.75 -16.34
C ASP A 503 -8.87 -18.24 -16.57
N THR A 504 -7.61 -18.53 -16.94
CA THR A 504 -7.16 -19.90 -17.24
C THR A 504 -5.92 -20.30 -16.47
N ILE A 505 -5.88 -21.56 -16.04
CA ILE A 505 -4.67 -22.25 -15.55
C ILE A 505 -4.48 -23.46 -16.47
N LYS A 506 -3.29 -23.59 -17.03
CA LYS A 506 -2.92 -24.74 -17.86
C LYS A 506 -1.72 -25.46 -17.26
N ASN A 507 -1.93 -26.68 -16.81
CA ASN A 507 -0.86 -27.58 -16.40
C ASN A 507 -0.17 -28.13 -17.67
N ILE A 508 1.13 -27.87 -17.80
CA ILE A 508 1.88 -28.23 -19.01
C ILE A 508 2.21 -29.73 -19.07
N GLN A 509 2.35 -30.37 -17.89
CA GLN A 509 2.71 -31.78 -17.80
C GLN A 509 1.51 -32.70 -18.05
N THR A 510 0.34 -32.36 -17.48
CA THR A 510 -0.86 -33.18 -17.61
C THR A 510 -1.79 -32.75 -18.75
N GLY A 511 -1.64 -31.48 -19.22
CA GLY A 511 -2.55 -30.88 -20.19
C GLY A 511 -3.90 -30.45 -19.59
N GLU A 512 -4.08 -30.58 -18.27
CA GLU A 512 -5.31 -30.16 -17.59
C GLU A 512 -5.45 -28.64 -17.62
N GLU A 513 -6.68 -28.18 -17.84
CA GLU A 513 -7.04 -26.77 -17.82
C GLU A 513 -8.02 -26.49 -16.67
N GLY A 514 -7.79 -25.38 -15.96
CA GLY A 514 -8.61 -24.89 -14.87
C GLY A 514 -8.86 -23.39 -14.98
N LYS A 515 -9.44 -22.81 -13.94
CA LYS A 515 -9.67 -21.37 -13.81
C LYS A 515 -8.84 -20.79 -12.67
N THR A 516 -8.38 -19.54 -12.84
CA THR A 516 -7.73 -18.78 -11.77
C THR A 516 -8.71 -18.42 -10.65
N GLY A 517 -9.98 -18.20 -11.01
CA GLY A 517 -11.05 -17.81 -10.08
C GLY A 517 -10.89 -16.38 -9.53
N LEU A 518 -9.94 -15.61 -10.07
CA LEU A 518 -9.69 -14.23 -9.68
C LEU A 518 -10.25 -13.26 -10.74
N PRO A 519 -10.50 -11.99 -10.38
CA PRO A 519 -10.92 -10.98 -11.33
C PRO A 519 -9.94 -10.85 -12.50
N LYS A 520 -10.45 -10.44 -13.67
CA LYS A 520 -9.60 -10.21 -14.85
C LYS A 520 -8.49 -9.21 -14.55
N SER A 521 -7.28 -9.57 -14.94
CA SER A 521 -6.10 -8.72 -14.83
C SER A 521 -5.09 -9.08 -15.91
N ASN A 522 -4.43 -8.08 -16.50
CA ASN A 522 -3.41 -8.31 -17.53
C ASN A 522 -2.10 -8.85 -16.92
N VAL A 523 -2.15 -10.07 -16.42
CA VAL A 523 -1.05 -10.74 -15.71
C VAL A 523 -0.86 -12.14 -16.26
N LEU A 524 0.41 -12.56 -16.43
CA LEU A 524 0.81 -13.92 -16.71
C LEU A 524 1.71 -14.44 -15.58
N TYR A 525 1.42 -15.63 -15.09
CA TYR A 525 2.19 -16.31 -14.06
C TYR A 525 2.67 -17.68 -14.57
N PHE A 526 3.94 -17.96 -14.40
CA PHE A 526 4.59 -19.22 -14.77
C PHE A 526 5.01 -19.95 -13.50
N GLU A 527 4.45 -21.12 -13.26
CA GLU A 527 4.98 -22.05 -12.28
C GLU A 527 6.14 -22.81 -12.92
N LEU A 528 7.24 -22.94 -12.20
CA LEU A 528 8.48 -23.51 -12.70
C LEU A 528 8.86 -24.73 -11.86
N THR A 529 9.81 -25.54 -12.38
CA THR A 529 10.42 -26.61 -11.57
C THR A 529 11.17 -26.04 -10.37
N ASP A 530 11.43 -26.89 -9.35
CA ASP A 530 12.18 -26.55 -8.13
C ASP A 530 11.55 -25.42 -7.30
N ASP A 531 10.21 -25.36 -7.29
CA ASP A 531 9.39 -24.34 -6.60
C ASP A 531 9.72 -22.89 -7.02
N ALA A 532 10.39 -22.71 -8.17
CA ALA A 532 10.59 -21.40 -8.75
C ALA A 532 9.32 -20.90 -9.45
N TRP A 533 9.20 -19.59 -9.58
CA TRP A 533 8.06 -18.97 -10.24
C TRP A 533 8.44 -17.64 -10.90
N LEU A 534 7.58 -17.17 -11.81
CA LEU A 534 7.74 -15.91 -12.52
C LEU A 534 6.37 -15.31 -12.82
N CYS A 535 6.18 -14.03 -12.51
CA CYS A 535 4.95 -13.30 -12.77
C CYS A 535 5.22 -12.01 -13.55
N ILE A 536 4.57 -11.83 -14.69
CA ILE A 536 4.73 -10.68 -15.57
C ILE A 536 3.49 -9.82 -15.50
N ARG A 537 3.67 -8.55 -15.09
CA ARG A 537 2.58 -7.60 -14.87
C ARG A 537 2.91 -6.23 -15.44
N PRO A 538 2.19 -5.75 -16.47
CA PRO A 538 2.24 -4.34 -16.87
C PRO A 538 1.67 -3.43 -15.79
N SER A 539 2.21 -2.20 -15.69
CA SER A 539 1.56 -1.14 -14.93
C SER A 539 0.28 -0.71 -15.63
N GLY A 540 -0.77 -0.41 -14.86
CA GLY A 540 -2.01 0.13 -15.42
C GLY A 540 -1.94 1.62 -15.76
N THR A 541 -0.99 2.36 -15.18
CA THR A 541 -0.93 3.82 -15.24
C THR A 541 0.35 4.37 -15.90
N GLU A 542 1.39 3.55 -16.01
CA GLU A 542 2.70 3.95 -16.53
C GLU A 542 3.15 2.98 -17.62
N PRO A 543 3.96 3.41 -18.61
CA PRO A 543 4.56 2.52 -19.60
C PRO A 543 5.69 1.68 -18.98
N LYS A 544 5.33 0.85 -18.02
CA LYS A 544 6.22 0.04 -17.19
C LYS A 544 5.72 -1.39 -17.09
N ILE A 545 6.63 -2.34 -17.16
CA ILE A 545 6.36 -3.76 -16.90
C ILE A 545 7.20 -4.21 -15.72
N LYS A 546 6.57 -4.92 -14.80
CA LYS A 546 7.25 -5.56 -13.66
C LYS A 546 7.25 -7.07 -13.87
N ILE A 547 8.39 -7.68 -13.61
CA ILE A 547 8.57 -9.11 -13.64
C ILE A 547 9.02 -9.53 -12.25
N TYR A 548 8.13 -10.15 -11.52
CA TYR A 548 8.40 -10.73 -10.20
C TYR A 548 8.83 -12.18 -10.39
N PHE A 549 9.74 -12.65 -9.58
CA PHE A 549 10.18 -14.03 -9.61
C PHE A 549 10.72 -14.47 -8.24
N GLY A 550 10.66 -15.78 -8.01
CA GLY A 550 11.19 -16.39 -6.80
C GLY A 550 11.85 -17.71 -7.08
N VAL A 551 12.82 -18.05 -6.25
CA VAL A 551 13.59 -19.31 -6.26
C VAL A 551 13.76 -19.84 -4.84
N VAL A 552 14.07 -21.14 -4.73
CA VAL A 552 14.41 -21.78 -3.45
C VAL A 552 15.83 -22.32 -3.50
N GLY A 553 16.64 -21.92 -2.53
CA GLY A 553 18.02 -22.40 -2.37
C GLY A 553 18.15 -23.46 -1.27
N LYS A 554 19.30 -24.14 -1.26
CA LYS A 554 19.68 -25.03 -0.15
C LYS A 554 20.21 -24.27 1.07
N ASP A 555 20.67 -23.04 0.85
CA ASP A 555 21.15 -22.06 1.82
C ASP A 555 20.99 -20.66 1.23
N MET A 556 21.30 -19.59 1.98
CA MET A 556 21.18 -18.20 1.56
C MET A 556 22.02 -17.88 0.31
N ASP A 557 23.27 -18.37 0.26
CA ASP A 557 24.20 -18.11 -0.85
C ASP A 557 23.70 -18.76 -2.14
N ASP A 558 23.17 -19.98 -2.06
CA ASP A 558 22.58 -20.69 -3.20
C ASP A 558 21.31 -20.00 -3.69
N ALA A 559 20.44 -19.52 -2.78
CA ALA A 559 19.25 -18.77 -3.11
C ALA A 559 19.60 -17.46 -3.83
N ASP A 560 20.56 -16.70 -3.32
CA ASP A 560 21.06 -15.47 -3.93
C ASP A 560 21.69 -15.70 -5.31
N LYS A 561 22.44 -16.79 -5.48
CA LYS A 561 23.03 -17.17 -6.76
C LYS A 561 21.94 -17.50 -7.78
N LYS A 562 20.99 -18.36 -7.42
CA LYS A 562 19.86 -18.77 -8.28
C LYS A 562 19.00 -17.57 -8.69
N SER A 563 18.72 -16.64 -7.76
CA SER A 563 17.96 -15.43 -8.05
C SER A 563 18.68 -14.57 -9.09
N ARG A 564 19.99 -14.32 -8.93
CA ARG A 564 20.78 -13.57 -9.92
C ARG A 564 20.83 -14.25 -11.29
N GLU A 565 21.00 -15.56 -11.32
CA GLU A 565 21.01 -16.33 -12.57
C GLU A 565 19.66 -16.26 -13.28
N LEU A 566 18.55 -16.44 -12.56
CA LEU A 566 17.21 -16.33 -13.12
C LEU A 566 16.93 -14.91 -13.63
N ALA A 567 17.34 -13.87 -12.90
CA ALA A 567 17.19 -12.48 -13.33
C ALA A 567 17.86 -12.22 -14.70
N GLU A 568 19.08 -12.72 -14.92
CA GLU A 568 19.78 -12.56 -16.19
C GLU A 568 19.13 -13.37 -17.32
N ILE A 569 18.62 -14.57 -17.04
CA ILE A 569 17.87 -15.37 -18.00
C ILE A 569 16.58 -14.67 -18.42
N VAL A 570 15.82 -14.17 -17.46
CA VAL A 570 14.56 -13.44 -17.68
C VAL A 570 14.79 -12.20 -18.55
N LYS A 571 15.84 -11.42 -18.26
CA LYS A 571 16.21 -10.26 -19.09
C LYS A 571 16.50 -10.68 -20.53
N LYS A 572 17.25 -11.75 -20.76
CA LYS A 572 17.58 -12.23 -22.11
C LYS A 572 16.39 -12.82 -22.87
N THR A 573 15.43 -13.40 -22.16
CA THR A 573 14.29 -14.10 -22.77
C THR A 573 13.13 -13.15 -23.08
N LEU A 574 12.93 -12.12 -22.23
CA LEU A 574 11.74 -11.27 -22.28
C LEU A 574 12.02 -9.83 -22.73
N LEU A 575 13.30 -9.43 -22.84
CA LEU A 575 13.75 -8.09 -23.24
C LEU A 575 14.56 -8.09 -24.53
#